data_136663821c44b916c2a4bc7bf06b449c
#
_entry.id   136663821c44b916c2a4bc7bf06b449c
#
_cell.length_a   1.000
_cell.length_b   1.000
_cell.length_c   1.000
_cell.angle_alpha   90.00
_cell.angle_beta   90.00
_cell.angle_gamma   90.00
#
_symmetry.space_group_name_H-M   'P 1'
#
loop_
_entity.id
_entity.type
_entity.pdbx_description
1 polymer ?
#
loop_
_entity_poly.entity_id
_entity_poly.type
_entity_poly.pdbx_seq_one_letter_code
_entity_poly.pdbx_strand_id
1 'polypeptide(L)'
;MKIIIPGEPQPKQSARFRNVKGKGGKKDFIMSYQTKKVIDNAVNIGNSALSQIPLNHVPYDQAIGVKMKFVFAPLKSWNKSVKTLFDNGEVIYKVSKPDVDNLQKSIFDAMNKVVYTDDSRIAKVEVEKIYGKEPRIELEIYKL
;
A
#
# COMPACT_ATOMS: atom_id res chain seq x y z
N MET A 1 -3.75 12.63 -11.05
CA MET A 1 -2.49 12.72 -10.25
C MET A 1 -1.80 11.38 -10.32
N LYS A 2 -0.49 11.36 -10.59
CA LYS A 2 0.31 10.12 -10.59
C LYS A 2 1.34 10.19 -9.47
N ILE A 3 1.52 9.10 -8.73
CA ILE A 3 2.46 8.99 -7.60
C ILE A 3 3.18 7.65 -7.71
N ILE A 4 4.48 7.65 -7.55
CA ILE A 4 5.31 6.44 -7.52
C ILE A 4 5.96 6.32 -6.14
N ILE A 5 5.74 5.19 -5.48
CA ILE A 5 6.31 4.89 -4.17
C ILE A 5 7.35 3.79 -4.36
N PRO A 6 8.63 4.09 -4.20
CA PRO A 6 9.69 3.10 -4.37
C PRO A 6 9.70 2.07 -3.24
N GLY A 7 10.18 0.89 -3.55
CA GLY A 7 10.34 -0.22 -2.60
C GLY A 7 9.31 -1.32 -2.73
N GLU A 8 9.58 -2.42 -2.05
CA GLU A 8 8.72 -3.61 -2.06
C GLU A 8 7.35 -3.30 -1.43
N PRO A 9 6.22 -3.54 -2.14
CA PRO A 9 4.91 -3.29 -1.58
C PRO A 9 4.65 -4.07 -0.30
N GLN A 10 4.19 -3.39 0.75
CA GLN A 10 3.92 -3.98 2.06
C GLN A 10 2.43 -3.85 2.39
N PRO A 11 1.78 -4.94 2.87
CA PRO A 11 0.39 -4.90 3.26
C PRO A 11 0.21 -4.17 4.60
N LYS A 12 -0.95 -3.59 4.80
CA LYS A 12 -1.39 -3.24 6.15
C LYS A 12 -1.71 -4.52 6.91
N GLN A 13 -1.07 -4.72 8.02
CA GLN A 13 -1.38 -5.83 8.93
C GLN A 13 -2.43 -5.37 9.95
N SER A 14 -3.31 -6.29 10.33
CA SER A 14 -4.22 -6.06 11.44
C SER A 14 -3.45 -5.72 12.71
N ALA A 15 -4.04 -4.90 13.57
CA ALA A 15 -3.46 -4.60 14.87
C ALA A 15 -3.25 -5.90 15.66
N ARG A 16 -2.11 -5.98 16.33
CA ARG A 16 -1.83 -7.05 17.27
C ARG A 16 -2.32 -6.65 18.66
N PHE A 17 -2.75 -7.62 19.44
CA PHE A 17 -3.24 -7.41 20.79
C PHE A 17 -2.31 -8.10 21.78
N ARG A 18 -2.05 -7.47 22.91
CA ARG A 18 -1.35 -8.08 24.03
C ARG A 18 -2.05 -7.75 25.33
N ASN A 19 -2.06 -8.70 26.25
CA ASN A 19 -2.50 -8.45 27.61
C ASN A 19 -1.40 -7.68 28.36
N VAL A 20 -1.78 -6.59 28.99
CA VAL A 20 -0.91 -5.78 29.83
C VAL A 20 -1.38 -5.94 31.27
N LYS A 21 -0.50 -6.44 32.15
CA LYS A 21 -0.79 -6.56 33.56
C LYS A 21 -0.86 -5.18 34.21
N GLY A 22 -1.94 -4.91 34.91
CA GLY A 22 -2.07 -3.69 35.69
C GLY A 22 -1.04 -3.67 36.82
N LYS A 23 -0.37 -2.54 37.02
CA LYS A 23 0.52 -2.32 38.17
C LYS A 23 -0.21 -1.60 39.30
N GLY A 24 0.15 -1.89 40.54
CA GLY A 24 -0.40 -1.18 41.72
C GLY A 24 -1.90 -1.37 41.91
N GLY A 25 -2.44 -2.62 41.75
CA GLY A 25 -3.84 -2.92 41.96
C GLY A 25 -4.79 -2.53 40.83
N LYS A 26 -4.29 -2.05 39.70
CA LYS A 26 -5.07 -1.79 38.50
C LYS A 26 -5.40 -3.10 37.77
N LYS A 27 -6.59 -3.15 37.16
CA LYS A 27 -7.01 -4.32 36.35
C LYS A 27 -6.13 -4.50 35.13
N ASP A 28 -5.96 -5.76 34.69
CA ASP A 28 -5.34 -6.10 33.43
C ASP A 28 -6.19 -5.54 32.27
N PHE A 29 -5.53 -5.11 31.20
CA PHE A 29 -6.21 -4.59 30.02
C PHE A 29 -5.55 -5.09 28.73
N ILE A 30 -6.32 -5.11 27.66
CA ILE A 30 -5.84 -5.48 26.32
C ILE A 30 -5.39 -4.21 25.61
N MET A 31 -4.14 -4.22 25.17
CA MET A 31 -3.57 -3.14 24.36
C MET A 31 -3.41 -3.59 22.91
N SER A 32 -3.93 -2.80 21.97
CA SER A 32 -3.65 -2.97 20.56
C SER A 32 -2.37 -2.22 20.17
N TYR A 33 -1.58 -2.79 19.29
CA TYR A 33 -0.39 -2.14 18.75
C TYR A 33 -0.12 -2.56 17.30
N GLN A 34 0.59 -1.71 16.57
CA GLN A 34 1.10 -2.03 15.24
C GLN A 34 2.59 -2.33 15.30
N THR A 35 3.06 -3.21 14.43
CA THR A 35 4.49 -3.50 14.34
C THR A 35 5.24 -2.32 13.73
N LYS A 36 6.52 -2.15 14.10
CA LYS A 36 7.39 -1.11 13.53
C LYS A 36 7.36 -1.12 12.00
N LYS A 37 7.41 -2.29 11.40
CA LYS A 37 7.36 -2.45 9.93
C LYS A 37 6.11 -1.83 9.29
N VAL A 38 4.95 -1.93 9.93
CA VAL A 38 3.70 -1.32 9.45
C VAL A 38 3.75 0.19 9.55
N ILE A 39 4.29 0.71 10.64
CA ILE A 39 4.47 2.15 10.87
C ILE A 39 5.46 2.73 9.85
N ASP A 40 6.63 2.10 9.70
CA ASP A 40 7.67 2.55 8.76
C ASP A 40 7.14 2.55 7.30
N ASN A 41 6.33 1.56 6.93
CA ASN A 41 5.69 1.52 5.62
C ASN A 41 4.71 2.68 5.42
N ALA A 42 3.86 2.98 6.41
CA ALA A 42 2.93 4.11 6.32
C ALA A 42 3.67 5.44 6.19
N VAL A 43 4.77 5.62 6.92
CA VAL A 43 5.64 6.80 6.81
C VAL A 43 6.28 6.89 5.42
N ASN A 44 6.81 5.79 4.88
CA ASN A 44 7.39 5.76 3.54
C ASN A 44 6.37 6.14 2.47
N ILE A 45 5.17 5.57 2.52
CA ILE A 45 4.08 5.89 1.60
C ILE A 45 3.73 7.38 1.70
N GLY A 46 3.53 7.89 2.92
CA GLY A 46 3.18 9.28 3.16
C GLY A 46 4.23 10.26 2.65
N ASN A 47 5.50 10.05 2.97
CA ASN A 47 6.59 10.90 2.52
C ASN A 47 6.77 10.87 1.00
N SER A 48 6.71 9.69 0.38
CA SER A 48 6.80 9.54 -1.07
C SER A 48 5.65 10.24 -1.80
N ALA A 49 4.45 10.19 -1.23
CA ALA A 49 3.30 10.88 -1.78
C ALA A 49 3.44 12.40 -1.63
N LEU A 50 3.73 12.88 -0.43
CA LEU A 50 3.85 14.31 -0.15
C LEU A 50 4.89 15.00 -1.05
N SER A 51 6.01 14.34 -1.34
CA SER A 51 7.04 14.89 -2.24
C SER A 51 6.60 15.03 -3.71
N GLN A 52 5.53 14.35 -4.12
CA GLN A 52 5.03 14.33 -5.50
C GLN A 52 3.69 15.05 -5.66
N ILE A 53 3.06 15.44 -4.56
CA ILE A 53 1.81 16.21 -4.56
C ILE A 53 2.15 17.69 -4.72
N PRO A 54 1.49 18.43 -5.63
CA PRO A 54 1.67 19.87 -5.74
C PRO A 54 1.40 20.60 -4.43
N LEU A 55 2.21 21.61 -4.07
CA LEU A 55 2.07 22.34 -2.81
C LEU A 55 0.69 23.03 -2.64
N ASN A 56 0.04 23.35 -3.75
CA ASN A 56 -1.31 23.95 -3.75
C ASN A 56 -2.42 22.92 -3.95
N HIS A 57 -2.14 21.63 -3.79
CA HIS A 57 -3.15 20.58 -3.92
C HIS A 57 -4.22 20.72 -2.84
N VAL A 58 -5.47 20.81 -3.29
CA VAL A 58 -6.63 20.71 -2.42
C VAL A 58 -7.13 19.27 -2.48
N PRO A 59 -7.25 18.57 -1.33
CA PRO A 59 -7.75 17.21 -1.31
C PRO A 59 -9.09 17.06 -2.05
N TYR A 60 -9.18 16.01 -2.87
CA TYR A 60 -10.41 15.75 -3.62
C TYR A 60 -11.58 15.47 -2.67
N ASP A 61 -12.68 16.20 -2.87
CA ASP A 61 -13.94 16.04 -2.11
C ASP A 61 -15.12 15.53 -2.97
N GLN A 62 -14.84 15.18 -4.22
CA GLN A 62 -15.80 14.56 -5.14
C GLN A 62 -15.44 13.08 -5.37
N ALA A 63 -16.29 12.38 -6.14
CA ALA A 63 -16.03 11.01 -6.55
C ALA A 63 -14.73 10.90 -7.36
N ILE A 64 -13.87 9.96 -6.97
CA ILE A 64 -12.58 9.70 -7.61
C ILE A 64 -12.42 8.24 -7.99
N GLY A 65 -11.60 8.02 -9.02
CA GLY A 65 -11.08 6.71 -9.40
C GLY A 65 -9.62 6.58 -8.96
N VAL A 66 -9.23 5.38 -8.54
CA VAL A 66 -7.85 5.05 -8.16
C VAL A 66 -7.41 3.80 -8.91
N LYS A 67 -6.30 3.92 -9.67
CA LYS A 67 -5.59 2.77 -10.23
C LYS A 67 -4.34 2.52 -9.42
N MET A 68 -4.11 1.27 -9.08
CA MET A 68 -2.96 0.84 -8.28
C MET A 68 -2.25 -0.33 -8.96
N LYS A 69 -0.96 -0.18 -9.16
CA LYS A 69 -0.09 -1.25 -9.63
C LYS A 69 0.96 -1.55 -8.56
N PHE A 70 0.91 -2.73 -8.01
CA PHE A 70 1.88 -3.22 -7.04
C PHE A 70 2.92 -4.08 -7.76
N VAL A 71 4.13 -3.56 -7.90
CA VAL A 71 5.25 -4.20 -8.57
C VAL A 71 6.16 -4.84 -7.53
N PHE A 72 6.30 -6.16 -7.60
CA PHE A 72 7.12 -6.96 -6.69
C PHE A 72 8.42 -7.42 -7.37
N ALA A 73 9.46 -7.64 -6.59
CA ALA A 73 10.70 -8.23 -7.10
C ALA A 73 10.46 -9.65 -7.65
N PRO A 74 11.14 -10.05 -8.74
CA PRO A 74 11.04 -11.38 -9.30
C PRO A 74 11.55 -12.43 -8.30
N LEU A 75 10.93 -13.61 -8.29
CA LEU A 75 11.32 -14.66 -7.37
C LEU A 75 12.58 -15.36 -7.85
N LYS A 76 13.55 -15.53 -6.96
CA LYS A 76 14.77 -16.31 -7.23
C LYS A 76 14.48 -17.76 -7.59
N SER A 77 13.38 -18.32 -7.04
CA SER A 77 12.94 -19.71 -7.24
C SER A 77 12.24 -19.99 -8.57
N TRP A 78 12.02 -18.98 -9.42
CA TRP A 78 11.41 -19.21 -10.72
C TRP A 78 12.22 -20.20 -11.56
N ASN A 79 11.52 -21.09 -12.27
CA ASN A 79 12.14 -21.95 -13.27
C ASN A 79 12.59 -21.12 -14.51
N LYS A 80 13.38 -21.78 -15.38
CA LYS A 80 13.94 -21.13 -16.56
C LYS A 80 12.88 -20.55 -17.50
N SER A 81 11.75 -21.26 -17.70
CA SER A 81 10.67 -20.81 -18.60
C SER A 81 10.07 -19.50 -18.13
N VAL A 82 9.72 -19.39 -16.84
CA VAL A 82 9.15 -18.15 -16.28
C VAL A 82 10.15 -16.99 -16.34
N LYS A 83 11.43 -17.25 -16.06
CA LYS A 83 12.49 -16.23 -16.19
C LYS A 83 12.59 -15.72 -17.63
N THR A 84 12.56 -16.63 -18.61
CA THR A 84 12.60 -16.23 -20.03
C THR A 84 11.41 -15.37 -20.43
N LEU A 85 10.19 -15.73 -20.02
CA LEU A 85 8.99 -14.89 -20.27
C LEU A 85 9.14 -13.51 -19.66
N PHE A 86 9.59 -13.43 -18.40
CA PHE A 86 9.83 -12.18 -17.71
C PHE A 86 10.89 -11.30 -18.40
N ASP A 87 12.00 -11.91 -18.81
CA ASP A 87 13.10 -11.21 -19.51
C ASP A 87 12.68 -10.72 -20.90
N ASN A 88 11.73 -11.41 -21.54
CA ASN A 88 11.13 -11.00 -22.82
C ASN A 88 10.08 -9.88 -22.64
N GLY A 89 9.81 -9.44 -21.41
CA GLY A 89 8.85 -8.37 -21.13
C GLY A 89 7.40 -8.83 -20.94
N GLU A 90 7.16 -10.13 -20.84
CA GLU A 90 5.83 -10.64 -20.53
C GLU A 90 5.41 -10.25 -19.11
N VAL A 91 4.15 -9.89 -18.96
CA VAL A 91 3.56 -9.53 -17.66
C VAL A 91 3.33 -10.80 -16.84
N ILE A 92 4.01 -10.93 -15.72
CA ILE A 92 3.81 -12.03 -14.78
C ILE A 92 3.01 -11.52 -13.58
N TYR A 93 1.79 -12.00 -13.43
CA TYR A 93 0.92 -11.63 -12.30
C TYR A 93 1.34 -12.37 -11.03
N LYS A 94 1.30 -11.65 -9.90
CA LYS A 94 1.58 -12.24 -8.60
C LYS A 94 0.31 -12.79 -7.97
N VAL A 95 0.20 -14.11 -7.89
CA VAL A 95 -0.97 -14.83 -7.32
C VAL A 95 -0.78 -15.25 -5.85
N SER A 96 0.37 -14.95 -5.25
CA SER A 96 0.67 -15.23 -3.85
C SER A 96 0.48 -14.01 -2.97
N LYS A 97 0.53 -14.20 -1.63
CA LYS A 97 0.50 -13.10 -0.65
C LYS A 97 1.54 -12.02 -0.96
N PRO A 98 1.29 -10.75 -0.57
CA PRO A 98 0.15 -10.29 0.23
C PRO A 98 -1.15 -10.16 -0.59
N ASP A 99 -2.28 -10.16 0.13
CA ASP A 99 -3.61 -10.04 -0.44
C ASP A 99 -3.87 -8.60 -0.92
N VAL A 100 -4.66 -8.47 -1.98
CA VAL A 100 -4.93 -7.18 -2.64
C VAL A 100 -5.59 -6.19 -1.70
N ASP A 101 -6.58 -6.63 -0.91
CA ASP A 101 -7.30 -5.80 0.04
C ASP A 101 -6.37 -5.17 1.10
N ASN A 102 -5.44 -5.95 1.63
CA ASN A 102 -4.46 -5.46 2.60
C ASN A 102 -3.46 -4.46 2.00
N LEU A 103 -3.12 -4.62 0.71
CA LEU A 103 -2.28 -3.66 -0.02
C LEU A 103 -3.04 -2.36 -0.27
N GLN A 104 -4.28 -2.43 -0.77
CA GLN A 104 -5.13 -1.26 -0.99
C GLN A 104 -5.32 -0.46 0.29
N LYS A 105 -5.63 -1.15 1.40
CA LYS A 105 -5.85 -0.51 2.68
C LYS A 105 -4.64 0.29 3.16
N SER A 106 -3.42 -0.21 2.92
CA SER A 106 -2.21 0.54 3.27
C SER A 106 -2.10 1.87 2.53
N ILE A 107 -2.52 1.89 1.26
CA ILE A 107 -2.52 3.09 0.43
C ILE A 107 -3.64 4.05 0.84
N PHE A 108 -4.87 3.53 0.98
CA PHE A 108 -6.01 4.38 1.32
C PHE A 108 -5.82 5.10 2.65
N ASP A 109 -5.34 4.40 3.67
CA ASP A 109 -5.07 5.02 4.96
C ASP A 109 -3.96 6.09 4.89
N ALA A 110 -2.90 5.85 4.11
CA ALA A 110 -1.78 6.78 3.99
C ALA A 110 -2.13 8.04 3.17
N MET A 111 -3.07 7.95 2.23
CA MET A 111 -3.49 9.05 1.36
C MET A 111 -4.68 9.83 1.92
N ASN A 112 -5.35 9.31 2.94
CA ASN A 112 -6.52 9.93 3.56
C ASN A 112 -6.16 11.31 4.13
N LYS A 113 -6.98 12.31 3.87
CA LYS A 113 -6.81 13.73 4.23
C LYS A 113 -5.62 14.44 3.56
N VAL A 114 -4.84 13.72 2.77
CA VAL A 114 -3.71 14.26 2.01
C VAL A 114 -4.08 14.43 0.53
N VAL A 115 -4.54 13.37 -0.10
CA VAL A 115 -4.92 13.36 -1.52
C VAL A 115 -6.41 13.58 -1.70
N TYR A 116 -7.21 13.07 -0.82
CA TYR A 116 -8.67 13.20 -0.76
C TYR A 116 -9.14 13.45 0.68
N THR A 117 -10.33 14.01 0.82
CA THR A 117 -10.87 14.37 2.15
C THR A 117 -11.21 13.17 3.01
N ASP A 118 -11.65 12.09 2.36
CA ASP A 118 -12.04 10.83 3.01
C ASP A 118 -11.99 9.70 1.97
N ASP A 119 -11.68 8.47 2.40
CA ASP A 119 -11.62 7.30 1.50
C ASP A 119 -13.00 6.91 0.94
N SER A 120 -14.09 7.36 1.55
CA SER A 120 -15.45 7.25 0.99
C SER A 120 -15.64 7.98 -0.36
N ARG A 121 -14.71 8.85 -0.74
CA ARG A 121 -14.70 9.50 -2.06
C ARG A 121 -14.25 8.57 -3.18
N ILE A 122 -13.64 7.45 -2.85
CA ILE A 122 -13.17 6.46 -3.83
C ILE A 122 -14.37 5.64 -4.32
N ALA A 123 -14.82 5.92 -5.53
CA ALA A 123 -15.97 5.25 -6.15
C ALA A 123 -15.55 4.18 -7.18
N LYS A 124 -14.31 4.23 -7.67
CA LYS A 124 -13.78 3.24 -8.63
C LYS A 124 -12.36 2.85 -8.25
N VAL A 125 -12.07 1.55 -8.28
CA VAL A 125 -10.74 1.03 -7.99
C VAL A 125 -10.35 0.00 -9.05
N GLU A 126 -9.16 0.16 -9.61
CA GLU A 126 -8.49 -0.82 -10.46
C GLU A 126 -7.16 -1.21 -9.81
N VAL A 127 -6.92 -2.50 -9.63
CA VAL A 127 -5.71 -2.99 -8.93
C VAL A 127 -5.11 -4.18 -9.64
N GLU A 128 -3.79 -4.15 -9.76
CA GLU A 128 -3.02 -5.29 -10.22
C GLU A 128 -1.77 -5.54 -9.38
N LYS A 129 -1.38 -6.79 -9.24
CA LYS A 129 -0.12 -7.23 -8.64
C LYS A 129 0.70 -7.93 -9.71
N ILE A 130 1.87 -7.40 -10.00
CA ILE A 130 2.79 -7.97 -11.00
C ILE A 130 4.20 -8.08 -10.45
N TYR A 131 5.03 -8.82 -11.15
CA TYR A 131 6.47 -8.80 -10.92
C TYR A 131 7.16 -7.81 -11.86
N GLY A 132 8.21 -7.16 -11.39
CA GLY A 132 9.00 -6.21 -12.17
C GLY A 132 10.42 -6.08 -11.62
N LYS A 133 11.34 -5.58 -12.44
CA LYS A 133 12.76 -5.45 -12.05
C LYS A 133 12.94 -4.50 -10.87
N GLU A 134 12.15 -3.44 -10.82
CA GLU A 134 12.20 -2.43 -9.75
C GLU A 134 10.90 -2.45 -8.94
N PRO A 135 10.94 -2.97 -7.70
CA PRO A 135 9.78 -2.99 -6.82
C PRO A 135 9.29 -1.58 -6.51
N ARG A 136 7.99 -1.35 -6.68
CA ARG A 136 7.35 -0.06 -6.42
C ARG A 136 5.84 -0.18 -6.37
N ILE A 137 5.19 0.90 -5.95
CA ILE A 137 3.75 1.08 -6.10
C ILE A 137 3.53 2.25 -7.06
N GLU A 138 2.73 2.04 -8.08
CA GLU A 138 2.29 3.10 -8.99
C GLU A 138 0.83 3.42 -8.71
N LEU A 139 0.53 4.69 -8.50
CA LEU A 139 -0.82 5.18 -8.23
C LEU A 139 -1.21 6.18 -9.31
N GLU A 140 -2.43 6.06 -9.79
CA GLU A 140 -3.08 7.09 -10.61
C GLU A 140 -4.44 7.42 -10.00
N ILE A 141 -4.61 8.68 -9.59
CA ILE A 141 -5.82 9.19 -8.95
C ILE A 141 -6.42 10.25 -9.85
N TYR A 142 -7.71 10.10 -10.18
CA TYR A 142 -8.40 10.96 -11.14
C TYR A 142 -9.84 11.22 -10.71
N LYS A 143 -10.40 12.34 -11.17
CA LYS A 143 -11.81 12.70 -10.98
C LYS A 143 -12.68 11.82 -11.89
N LEU A 144 -13.82 11.44 -11.39
CA LEU A 144 -14.89 10.78 -12.15
C LEU A 144 -15.92 11.79 -12.66
#